data_156a5b4ba68fff69180032763eab7e40
#
_entry.id   156a5b4ba68fff69180032763eab7e40
#
_cell.length_a   1.000
_cell.length_b   1.000
_cell.length_c   1.000
_cell.angle_alpha   90.00
_cell.angle_beta   90.00
_cell.angle_gamma   90.00
#
_symmetry.space_group_name_H-M   'P 1'
#
loop_
_entity.id
_entity.type
_entity.pdbx_description
1 polymer ?
#
loop_
_entity_poly.entity_id
_entity_poly.type
_entity_poly.pdbx_seq_one_letter_code
_entity_poly.pdbx_strand_id
1 'polypeptide(L)'
;MTNQLIYTGKAKDIYTTEDENVIKSVYKDQATMLNGARKETIKGKGVLNNQISSLIFEKLNAAGVATHFIERISDTEQLNKKVTIIPLEVVLRNVTAGSFSKRFGVEEGLDLKTPIVEFYYKNDDLDDPFINDEHVKFLDIANDEQIAYIKEETRRINELLKDWFAQIGLRLIDFKLE
;
A
#
# COMPACT_ATOMS: atom_id res chain seq x y z
N MET A 1 -0.57 19.59 -22.86
CA MET A 1 -1.87 18.88 -22.79
C MET A 1 -2.45 19.06 -21.40
N THR A 2 -3.76 19.25 -21.26
CA THR A 2 -4.42 19.38 -19.95
C THR A 2 -4.32 18.07 -19.20
N ASN A 3 -3.85 18.08 -17.93
CA ASN A 3 -3.84 16.93 -17.07
C ASN A 3 -5.27 16.37 -16.94
N GLN A 4 -5.54 15.21 -17.51
CA GLN A 4 -6.86 14.59 -17.49
C GLN A 4 -6.96 13.70 -16.26
N LEU A 5 -8.07 13.81 -15.50
CA LEU A 5 -8.40 12.87 -14.43
C LEU A 5 -8.70 11.49 -15.02
N ILE A 6 -7.99 10.46 -14.56
CA ILE A 6 -8.16 9.06 -15.01
C ILE A 6 -8.70 8.14 -13.92
N TYR A 7 -8.54 8.50 -12.65
CA TYR A 7 -9.03 7.71 -11.53
C TYR A 7 -9.25 8.57 -10.28
N THR A 8 -10.32 8.29 -9.54
CA THR A 8 -10.62 8.90 -8.25
C THR A 8 -10.65 7.83 -7.17
N GLY A 9 -9.67 7.87 -6.25
CA GLY A 9 -9.58 6.98 -5.09
C GLY A 9 -10.10 7.61 -3.80
N LYS A 10 -10.04 6.84 -2.72
CA LYS A 10 -10.45 7.27 -1.36
C LYS A 10 -9.59 8.42 -0.83
N ALA A 11 -8.28 8.41 -1.10
CA ALA A 11 -7.30 9.36 -0.55
C ALA A 11 -6.61 10.24 -1.60
N LYS A 12 -6.66 9.89 -2.87
CA LYS A 12 -5.97 10.58 -3.97
C LYS A 12 -6.71 10.45 -5.29
N ASP A 13 -6.51 11.43 -6.15
CA ASP A 13 -6.94 11.43 -7.54
C ASP A 13 -5.70 11.24 -8.44
N ILE A 14 -5.87 10.54 -9.56
CA ILE A 14 -4.79 10.25 -10.51
C ILE A 14 -5.05 10.97 -11.83
N TYR A 15 -4.04 11.66 -12.33
CA TYR A 15 -4.09 12.43 -13.58
C TYR A 15 -3.02 11.95 -14.57
N THR A 16 -3.29 12.10 -15.84
CA THR A 16 -2.27 12.00 -16.89
C THR A 16 -1.26 13.13 -16.76
N THR A 17 -0.07 12.93 -17.32
CA THR A 17 0.95 13.99 -17.55
C THR A 17 1.23 14.12 -19.06
N GLU A 18 2.22 14.92 -19.43
CA GLU A 18 2.70 14.99 -20.80
C GLU A 18 3.48 13.75 -21.23
N ASP A 19 4.09 13.04 -20.27
CA ASP A 19 4.72 11.73 -20.48
C ASP A 19 3.69 10.62 -20.27
N GLU A 20 3.45 9.81 -21.28
CA GLU A 20 2.49 8.70 -21.24
C GLU A 20 2.84 7.61 -20.20
N ASN A 21 4.12 7.54 -19.78
CA ASN A 21 4.64 6.60 -18.78
C ASN A 21 4.61 7.15 -17.35
N VAL A 22 4.16 8.41 -17.18
CA VAL A 22 4.11 9.09 -15.88
C VAL A 22 2.70 9.53 -15.57
N ILE A 23 2.30 9.34 -14.32
CA ILE A 23 1.02 9.82 -13.77
C ILE A 23 1.29 10.78 -12.62
N LYS A 24 0.35 11.68 -12.38
CA LYS A 24 0.35 12.57 -11.23
C LYS A 24 -0.70 12.14 -10.22
N SER A 25 -0.27 11.90 -8.98
CA SER A 25 -1.17 11.65 -7.84
C SER A 25 -1.40 12.96 -7.09
N VAL A 26 -2.66 13.28 -6.82
CA VAL A 26 -3.08 14.46 -6.04
C VAL A 26 -3.78 13.98 -4.78
N TYR A 27 -3.17 14.21 -3.64
CA TYR A 27 -3.69 13.75 -2.34
C TYR A 27 -4.79 14.68 -1.82
N LYS A 28 -5.82 14.08 -1.23
CA LYS A 28 -7.03 14.76 -0.74
C LYS A 28 -7.10 14.77 0.78
N ASP A 29 -7.76 15.80 1.32
CA ASP A 29 -8.08 15.89 2.74
C ASP A 29 -9.26 14.98 3.16
N GLN A 30 -9.62 14.03 2.31
CA GLN A 30 -10.73 13.12 2.54
C GLN A 30 -10.30 11.92 3.40
N ALA A 31 -11.04 11.66 4.47
CA ALA A 31 -11.03 10.43 5.24
C ALA A 31 -12.28 9.61 4.92
N THR A 32 -12.11 8.30 4.75
CA THR A 32 -13.20 7.37 4.44
C THR A 32 -13.24 6.30 5.52
N MET A 33 -14.43 6.02 6.05
CA MET A 33 -14.67 4.97 7.04
C MET A 33 -15.78 4.05 6.55
N LEU A 34 -15.84 2.82 7.11
CA LEU A 34 -16.87 1.83 6.83
C LEU A 34 -17.02 1.56 5.31
N ASN A 35 -15.94 1.14 4.65
CA ASN A 35 -15.90 0.85 3.20
C ASN A 35 -16.44 1.98 2.31
N GLY A 36 -16.22 3.25 2.73
CA GLY A 36 -16.67 4.41 1.95
C GLY A 36 -18.04 4.95 2.29
N ALA A 37 -18.77 4.30 3.20
CA ALA A 37 -20.11 4.74 3.64
C ALA A 37 -20.08 6.09 4.38
N ARG A 38 -18.98 6.42 5.04
CA ARG A 38 -18.79 7.70 5.70
C ARG A 38 -17.55 8.40 5.17
N LYS A 39 -17.72 9.67 4.76
CA LYS A 39 -16.64 10.53 4.25
C LYS A 39 -16.57 11.77 5.12
N GLU A 40 -15.39 12.13 5.57
CA GLU A 40 -15.12 13.34 6.33
C GLU A 40 -13.91 14.06 5.73
N THR A 41 -13.89 15.40 5.86
CA THR A 41 -12.74 16.20 5.46
C THR A 41 -11.88 16.47 6.68
N ILE A 42 -10.61 16.07 6.64
CA ILE A 42 -9.62 16.34 7.68
C ILE A 42 -8.56 17.25 7.07
N LYS A 43 -8.62 18.54 7.39
CA LYS A 43 -7.71 19.56 6.85
C LYS A 43 -6.25 19.18 7.10
N GLY A 44 -5.43 19.21 6.04
CA GLY A 44 -4.02 18.89 6.09
C GLY A 44 -3.68 17.40 5.96
N LYS A 45 -4.69 16.50 5.94
CA LYS A 45 -4.45 15.06 5.76
C LYS A 45 -3.77 14.74 4.43
N GLY A 46 -4.17 15.40 3.34
CA GLY A 46 -3.57 15.22 2.02
C GLY A 46 -2.09 15.59 2.02
N VAL A 47 -1.74 16.71 2.66
CA VAL A 47 -0.34 17.15 2.80
C VAL A 47 0.48 16.12 3.56
N LEU A 48 0.01 15.68 4.74
CA LEU A 48 0.72 14.70 5.56
C LEU A 48 0.86 13.36 4.84
N ASN A 49 -0.19 12.88 4.19
CA ASN A 49 -0.15 11.64 3.44
C ASN A 49 0.87 11.69 2.30
N ASN A 50 0.91 12.80 1.55
CA ASN A 50 1.89 12.97 0.48
C ASN A 50 3.32 13.02 1.03
N GLN A 51 3.56 13.77 2.11
CA GLN A 51 4.88 13.88 2.73
C GLN A 51 5.39 12.54 3.27
N ILE A 52 4.57 11.82 4.04
CA ILE A 52 4.93 10.52 4.61
C ILE A 52 5.17 9.48 3.51
N SER A 53 4.28 9.42 2.51
CA SER A 53 4.40 8.49 1.39
C SER A 53 5.69 8.77 0.59
N SER A 54 5.95 10.03 0.25
CA SER A 54 7.17 10.42 -0.49
C SER A 54 8.43 10.06 0.29
N LEU A 55 8.50 10.39 1.58
CA LEU A 55 9.64 10.07 2.43
C LEU A 55 9.93 8.56 2.49
N ILE A 56 8.88 7.75 2.64
CA ILE A 56 9.02 6.29 2.67
C ILE A 56 9.53 5.77 1.33
N PHE A 57 8.94 6.21 0.20
CA PHE A 57 9.37 5.77 -1.13
C PHE A 57 10.79 6.24 -1.49
N GLU A 58 11.18 7.46 -1.12
CA GLU A 58 12.56 7.93 -1.27
C GLU A 58 13.55 7.03 -0.54
N LYS A 59 13.25 6.67 0.72
CA LYS A 59 14.07 5.77 1.52
C LYS A 59 14.12 4.35 0.93
N LEU A 60 13.00 3.83 0.45
CA LEU A 60 12.93 2.53 -0.21
C LEU A 60 13.77 2.51 -1.50
N ASN A 61 13.63 3.53 -2.35
CA ASN A 61 14.44 3.69 -3.57
C ASN A 61 15.94 3.77 -3.24
N ALA A 62 16.32 4.53 -2.22
CA ALA A 62 17.71 4.63 -1.76
C ALA A 62 18.26 3.31 -1.22
N ALA A 63 17.40 2.46 -0.65
CA ALA A 63 17.75 1.09 -0.20
C ALA A 63 17.73 0.05 -1.35
N GLY A 64 17.50 0.48 -2.60
CA GLY A 64 17.48 -0.37 -3.79
C GLY A 64 16.19 -1.19 -3.96
N VAL A 65 15.09 -0.79 -3.31
CA VAL A 65 13.74 -1.32 -3.58
C VAL A 65 13.15 -0.56 -4.75
N ALA A 66 12.79 -1.25 -5.82
CA ALA A 66 12.14 -0.63 -6.96
C ALA A 66 10.71 -0.21 -6.60
N THR A 67 10.39 1.09 -6.75
CA THR A 67 9.04 1.61 -6.51
C THR A 67 8.51 2.36 -7.73
N HIS A 68 7.21 2.66 -7.71
CA HIS A 68 6.59 3.49 -8.75
C HIS A 68 6.85 4.99 -8.54
N PHE A 69 7.30 5.41 -7.35
CA PHE A 69 7.51 6.81 -7.01
C PHE A 69 8.67 7.42 -7.80
N ILE A 70 8.47 8.64 -8.31
CA ILE A 70 9.49 9.45 -9.00
C ILE A 70 9.91 10.60 -8.10
N GLU A 71 9.00 11.52 -7.81
CA GLU A 71 9.29 12.68 -6.97
C GLU A 71 8.02 13.35 -6.41
N ARG A 72 8.17 14.07 -5.32
CA ARG A 72 7.15 14.97 -4.78
C ARG A 72 7.31 16.36 -5.40
N ILE A 73 6.26 16.84 -6.08
CA ILE A 73 6.29 18.12 -6.83
C ILE A 73 5.60 19.27 -6.09
N SER A 74 4.75 18.98 -5.11
CA SER A 74 4.13 19.99 -4.24
C SER A 74 3.74 19.40 -2.89
N ASP A 75 3.06 20.16 -2.05
CA ASP A 75 2.57 19.68 -0.75
C ASP A 75 1.58 18.52 -0.88
N THR A 76 0.79 18.49 -1.94
CA THR A 76 -0.26 17.46 -2.15
C THR A 76 -0.06 16.62 -3.39
N GLU A 77 0.99 16.85 -4.20
CA GLU A 77 1.18 16.19 -5.48
C GLU A 77 2.52 15.46 -5.57
N GLN A 78 2.51 14.31 -6.21
CA GLN A 78 3.71 13.56 -6.59
C GLN A 78 3.58 12.96 -7.98
N LEU A 79 4.72 12.77 -8.65
CA LEU A 79 4.85 12.03 -9.89
C LEU A 79 5.17 10.56 -9.61
N ASN A 80 4.55 9.68 -10.36
CA ASN A 80 4.74 8.25 -10.29
C ASN A 80 4.85 7.64 -11.67
N LYS A 81 5.59 6.55 -11.79
CA LYS A 81 5.56 5.70 -12.99
C LYS A 81 4.15 5.16 -13.18
N LYS A 82 3.67 5.18 -14.39
CA LYS A 82 2.43 4.51 -14.76
C LYS A 82 2.69 3.01 -14.84
N VAL A 83 2.14 2.27 -13.91
CA VAL A 83 2.28 0.82 -13.81
C VAL A 83 0.93 0.12 -13.90
N THR A 84 0.94 -1.14 -14.27
CA THR A 84 -0.25 -2.00 -14.16
C THR A 84 -0.28 -2.60 -12.76
N ILE A 85 -1.37 -2.39 -12.03
CA ILE A 85 -1.57 -2.95 -10.70
C ILE A 85 -1.82 -4.46 -10.83
N ILE A 86 -1.07 -5.26 -10.10
CA ILE A 86 -1.44 -6.66 -9.83
C ILE A 86 -2.62 -6.61 -8.85
N PRO A 87 -3.75 -7.26 -9.14
CA PRO A 87 -4.95 -7.15 -8.30
C PRO A 87 -4.82 -7.94 -6.99
N LEU A 88 -3.77 -7.66 -6.24
CA LEU A 88 -3.47 -8.21 -4.91
C LEU A 88 -3.22 -7.08 -3.92
N GLU A 89 -3.79 -7.22 -2.72
CA GLU A 89 -3.29 -6.57 -1.53
C GLU A 89 -2.36 -7.55 -0.81
N VAL A 90 -1.14 -7.12 -0.55
CA VAL A 90 -0.13 -7.93 0.14
C VAL A 90 0.07 -7.35 1.53
N VAL A 91 -0.40 -8.07 2.56
CA VAL A 91 -0.31 -7.63 3.96
C VAL A 91 0.76 -8.42 4.67
N LEU A 92 1.75 -7.73 5.28
CA LEU A 92 2.70 -8.37 6.18
C LEU A 92 2.39 -7.97 7.62
N ARG A 93 2.35 -8.97 8.51
CA ARG A 93 2.07 -8.79 9.94
C ARG A 93 3.24 -9.24 10.80
N ASN A 94 3.65 -8.38 11.71
CA ASN A 94 4.64 -8.64 12.76
C ASN A 94 3.98 -8.98 14.10
N VAL A 95 2.77 -8.45 14.31
CA VAL A 95 2.02 -8.53 15.57
C VAL A 95 0.56 -8.81 15.24
N THR A 96 -0.11 -9.57 16.09
CA THR A 96 -1.55 -9.82 15.96
C THR A 96 -2.36 -8.53 16.18
N ALA A 97 -3.18 -8.14 15.19
CA ALA A 97 -4.01 -6.95 15.29
C ALA A 97 -5.20 -6.99 14.30
N GLY A 98 -6.24 -6.23 14.60
CA GLY A 98 -7.34 -5.90 13.71
C GLY A 98 -8.03 -7.10 13.09
N SER A 99 -8.10 -7.17 11.76
CA SER A 99 -8.80 -8.25 11.04
C SER A 99 -8.18 -9.63 11.27
N PHE A 100 -6.86 -9.71 11.50
CA PHE A 100 -6.19 -10.98 11.83
C PHE A 100 -6.69 -11.54 13.15
N SER A 101 -6.66 -10.74 14.22
CA SER A 101 -7.12 -11.15 15.55
C SER A 101 -8.59 -11.57 15.54
N LYS A 102 -9.44 -10.81 14.84
CA LYS A 102 -10.88 -11.15 14.69
C LYS A 102 -11.10 -12.47 13.94
N ARG A 103 -10.38 -12.66 12.82
CA ARG A 103 -10.53 -13.84 11.95
C ARG A 103 -10.11 -15.14 12.63
N PHE A 104 -9.02 -15.09 13.41
CA PHE A 104 -8.46 -16.27 14.06
C PHE A 104 -8.81 -16.40 15.54
N GLY A 105 -9.56 -15.44 16.11
CA GLY A 105 -9.97 -15.49 17.53
C GLY A 105 -8.79 -15.39 18.50
N VAL A 106 -7.72 -14.66 18.12
CA VAL A 106 -6.53 -14.50 18.94
C VAL A 106 -6.47 -13.10 19.55
N GLU A 107 -5.83 -12.97 20.71
CA GLU A 107 -5.60 -11.70 21.38
C GLU A 107 -4.77 -10.76 20.50
N GLU A 108 -5.04 -9.44 20.55
CA GLU A 108 -4.24 -8.43 19.92
C GLU A 108 -2.93 -8.14 20.69
N GLY A 109 -1.89 -7.77 19.98
CA GLY A 109 -0.62 -7.37 20.58
C GLY A 109 0.40 -8.50 20.77
N LEU A 110 0.08 -9.73 20.38
CA LEU A 110 1.02 -10.85 20.44
C LEU A 110 2.04 -10.78 19.31
N ASP A 111 3.31 -10.94 19.67
CA ASP A 111 4.41 -11.02 18.68
C ASP A 111 4.29 -12.31 17.86
N LEU A 112 4.32 -12.18 16.56
CA LEU A 112 4.46 -13.30 15.67
C LEU A 112 5.93 -13.74 15.62
N LYS A 113 6.19 -15.02 15.92
CA LYS A 113 7.56 -15.59 15.88
C LYS A 113 8.21 -15.42 14.51
N THR A 114 7.38 -15.52 13.46
CA THR A 114 7.75 -15.27 12.07
C THR A 114 6.69 -14.36 11.48
N PRO A 115 7.09 -13.26 10.81
CA PRO A 115 6.14 -12.39 10.13
C PRO A 115 5.31 -13.16 9.11
N ILE A 116 4.00 -12.91 9.11
CA ILE A 116 3.03 -13.58 8.22
C ILE A 116 2.76 -12.67 7.03
N VAL A 117 2.87 -13.22 5.80
CA VAL A 117 2.43 -12.57 4.57
C VAL A 117 1.09 -13.15 4.17
N GLU A 118 0.11 -12.30 4.00
CA GLU A 118 -1.26 -12.62 3.57
C GLU A 118 -1.55 -11.97 2.24
N PHE A 119 -2.37 -12.63 1.42
CA PHE A 119 -2.91 -12.08 0.19
C PHE A 119 -4.40 -11.82 0.29
N TYR A 120 -4.86 -10.73 -0.31
CA TYR A 120 -6.26 -10.41 -0.52
C TYR A 120 -6.46 -10.11 -2.01
N TYR A 121 -7.51 -10.64 -2.60
CA TYR A 121 -7.88 -10.34 -3.97
C TYR A 121 -8.49 -8.94 -4.03
N LYS A 122 -7.81 -8.01 -4.70
CA LYS A 122 -8.25 -6.62 -4.83
C LYS A 122 -9.45 -6.54 -5.76
N ASN A 123 -10.63 -6.64 -5.18
CA ASN A 123 -11.91 -6.57 -5.87
C ASN A 123 -12.98 -6.00 -4.94
N ASP A 124 -13.29 -4.71 -5.10
CA ASP A 124 -14.26 -3.98 -4.26
C ASP A 124 -15.65 -4.63 -4.26
N ASP A 125 -16.08 -5.28 -5.35
CA ASP A 125 -17.37 -5.96 -5.45
C ASP A 125 -17.43 -7.23 -4.60
N LEU A 126 -16.28 -7.81 -4.28
CA LEU A 126 -16.15 -9.02 -3.45
C LEU A 126 -15.64 -8.72 -2.03
N ASP A 127 -15.51 -7.44 -1.66
CA ASP A 127 -14.99 -6.99 -0.36
C ASP A 127 -13.58 -7.52 -0.05
N ASP A 128 -12.70 -7.52 -1.06
CA ASP A 128 -11.29 -7.90 -1.00
C ASP A 128 -11.05 -9.21 -0.22
N PRO A 129 -11.54 -10.37 -0.71
CA PRO A 129 -11.50 -11.62 0.04
C PRO A 129 -10.05 -12.09 0.29
N PHE A 130 -9.82 -12.66 1.49
CA PHE A 130 -8.58 -13.35 1.82
C PHE A 130 -8.38 -14.57 0.92
N ILE A 131 -7.18 -14.69 0.32
CA ILE A 131 -6.82 -15.78 -0.59
C ILE A 131 -5.43 -16.32 -0.27
N ASN A 132 -5.14 -17.54 -0.75
CA ASN A 132 -3.83 -18.17 -0.67
C ASN A 132 -3.15 -18.25 -2.05
N ASP A 133 -1.94 -18.81 -2.10
CA ASP A 133 -1.14 -18.93 -3.31
C ASP A 133 -1.85 -19.73 -4.43
N GLU A 134 -2.60 -20.78 -4.07
CA GLU A 134 -3.35 -21.58 -5.03
C GLU A 134 -4.48 -20.78 -5.66
N HIS A 135 -5.17 -19.94 -4.87
CA HIS A 135 -6.18 -19.03 -5.39
C HIS A 135 -5.57 -17.99 -6.33
N VAL A 136 -4.41 -17.42 -5.98
CA VAL A 136 -3.69 -16.45 -6.82
C VAL A 136 -3.39 -17.04 -8.20
N LYS A 137 -2.93 -18.30 -8.23
CA LYS A 137 -2.64 -19.02 -9.48
C LYS A 137 -3.91 -19.39 -10.24
N PHE A 138 -4.94 -19.90 -9.56
CA PHE A 138 -6.21 -20.27 -10.17
C PHE A 138 -6.91 -19.07 -10.85
N LEU A 139 -6.81 -17.91 -10.22
CA LEU A 139 -7.37 -16.65 -10.76
C LEU A 139 -6.47 -15.99 -11.83
N ASP A 140 -5.36 -16.64 -12.19
CA ASP A 140 -4.40 -16.16 -13.19
C ASP A 140 -3.82 -14.77 -12.87
N ILE A 141 -3.69 -14.46 -11.57
CA ILE A 141 -3.20 -13.17 -11.07
C ILE A 141 -1.67 -13.11 -11.12
N ALA A 142 -1.00 -14.17 -10.64
CA ALA A 142 0.45 -14.30 -10.61
C ALA A 142 0.88 -15.76 -10.62
N ASN A 143 2.05 -16.04 -11.24
CA ASN A 143 2.69 -17.36 -11.24
C ASN A 143 3.56 -17.59 -9.99
N ASP A 144 4.11 -18.80 -9.84
CA ASP A 144 4.91 -19.19 -8.67
C ASP A 144 6.16 -18.30 -8.49
N GLU A 145 6.83 -17.89 -9.56
CA GLU A 145 8.01 -17.01 -9.50
C GLU A 145 7.62 -15.60 -9.02
N GLN A 146 6.51 -15.05 -9.53
CA GLN A 146 5.98 -13.76 -9.12
C GLN A 146 5.52 -13.78 -7.65
N ILE A 147 4.83 -14.85 -7.22
CA ILE A 147 4.40 -15.03 -5.82
C ILE A 147 5.62 -15.07 -4.89
N ALA A 148 6.66 -15.83 -5.26
CA ALA A 148 7.89 -15.92 -4.48
C ALA A 148 8.58 -14.54 -4.38
N TYR A 149 8.72 -13.83 -5.50
CA TYR A 149 9.30 -12.50 -5.57
C TYR A 149 8.52 -11.49 -4.70
N ILE A 150 7.19 -11.45 -4.82
CA ILE A 150 6.33 -10.56 -4.01
C ILE A 150 6.55 -10.81 -2.53
N LYS A 151 6.57 -12.07 -2.09
CA LYS A 151 6.78 -12.44 -0.69
C LYS A 151 8.18 -12.06 -0.19
N GLU A 152 9.20 -12.25 -1.00
CA GLU A 152 10.59 -11.91 -0.66
C GLU A 152 10.76 -10.39 -0.51
N GLU A 153 10.33 -9.61 -1.51
CA GLU A 153 10.41 -8.15 -1.45
C GLU A 153 9.56 -7.58 -0.30
N THR A 154 8.38 -8.14 -0.03
CA THR A 154 7.55 -7.73 1.11
C THR A 154 8.29 -7.93 2.44
N ARG A 155 9.00 -9.06 2.60
CA ARG A 155 9.83 -9.31 3.81
C ARG A 155 11.02 -8.36 3.89
N ARG A 156 11.69 -8.08 2.77
CA ARG A 156 12.79 -7.12 2.69
C ARG A 156 12.34 -5.72 3.09
N ILE A 157 11.20 -5.27 2.56
CA ILE A 157 10.58 -3.98 2.92
C ILE A 157 10.22 -3.96 4.41
N ASN A 158 9.72 -5.06 4.97
CA ASN A 158 9.40 -5.16 6.39
C ASN A 158 10.60 -4.85 7.29
N GLU A 159 11.77 -5.44 7.01
CA GLU A 159 12.96 -5.19 7.83
C GLU A 159 13.39 -3.72 7.75
N LEU A 160 13.36 -3.11 6.56
CA LEU A 160 13.65 -1.69 6.40
C LEU A 160 12.68 -0.80 7.18
N LEU A 161 11.37 -1.05 7.04
CA LEU A 161 10.34 -0.28 7.74
C LEU A 161 10.42 -0.45 9.26
N LYS A 162 10.64 -1.67 9.77
CA LYS A 162 10.83 -1.92 11.20
C LYS A 162 11.98 -1.08 11.77
N ASP A 163 13.12 -1.09 11.09
CA ASP A 163 14.29 -0.33 11.51
C ASP A 163 14.03 1.17 11.53
N TRP A 164 13.39 1.72 10.49
CA TRP A 164 13.10 3.15 10.40
C TRP A 164 12.07 3.60 11.45
N PHE A 165 11.01 2.83 11.65
CA PHE A 165 10.03 3.16 12.68
C PHE A 165 10.58 3.00 14.10
N ALA A 166 11.44 2.00 14.36
CA ALA A 166 12.09 1.82 15.64
C ALA A 166 12.98 3.02 16.01
N GLN A 167 13.67 3.65 15.05
CA GLN A 167 14.51 4.83 15.28
C GLN A 167 13.73 6.04 15.82
N ILE A 168 12.41 6.09 15.56
CA ILE A 168 11.51 7.14 16.08
C ILE A 168 10.61 6.65 17.21
N GLY A 169 10.93 5.49 17.81
CA GLY A 169 10.22 4.93 18.94
C GLY A 169 8.87 4.28 18.59
N LEU A 170 8.62 3.97 17.33
CA LEU A 170 7.41 3.29 16.87
C LEU A 170 7.68 1.81 16.59
N ARG A 171 6.69 0.97 16.90
CA ARG A 171 6.70 -0.44 16.58
C ARG A 171 5.82 -0.69 15.35
N LEU A 172 6.39 -1.28 14.29
CA LEU A 172 5.65 -1.67 13.11
C LEU A 172 4.81 -2.92 13.40
N ILE A 173 3.51 -2.78 13.41
CA ILE A 173 2.54 -3.88 13.66
C ILE A 173 2.31 -4.64 12.36
N ASP A 174 1.85 -3.95 11.34
CA ASP A 174 1.61 -4.48 10.01
C ASP A 174 1.69 -3.35 8.96
N PHE A 175 1.71 -3.74 7.69
CA PHE A 175 1.55 -2.83 6.57
C PHE A 175 1.00 -3.57 5.36
N LYS A 176 0.51 -2.81 4.38
CA LYS A 176 -0.04 -3.32 3.12
C LYS A 176 0.71 -2.72 1.93
N LEU A 177 0.96 -3.54 0.93
CA LEU A 177 1.46 -3.18 -0.41
C LEU A 177 0.41 -3.53 -1.46
N GLU A 178 0.46 -2.80 -2.56
CA GLU A 178 -0.32 -3.03 -3.79
C GLU A 178 0.60 -2.97 -5.00
#